data_62c67bcffb80684bfb95d284f6ec5c6c
#
_entry.id   62c67bcffb80684bfb95d284f6ec5c6c
#
_cell.length_a   1.000
_cell.length_b   1.000
_cell.length_c   1.000
_cell.angle_alpha   90.00
_cell.angle_beta   90.00
_cell.angle_gamma   90.00
#
_symmetry.space_group_name_H-M   'P 1'
#
loop_
_entity.id
_entity.type
_entity.pdbx_description
1 polymer ?
#
loop_
_entity_poly.entity_id
_entity_poly.type
_entity_poly.pdbx_seq_one_letter_code
_entity_poly.pdbx_strand_id
1 'polypeptide(L)'
;MAALTNGIAQAVLFSSLLMAASVWDLRKRTIPDSICLLIALTGLIDFSPVNCLGILAALPLLIAALCKPDGVGGGDIKLTAAAGIVLGFWGCTAGLIFGLTASLFFYLSAQTIRRLRKLKLQKAAQASLPMAPFLSLGFLAVTILKIGGSIL
;
A
#
# COMPACT_ATOMS: atom_id res chain seq x y z
N MET A 1 1.53 -29.12 5.31
CA MET A 1 2.86 -28.70 4.82
C MET A 1 2.75 -27.86 3.55
N ALA A 2 2.12 -28.33 2.45
CA ALA A 2 2.04 -27.58 1.18
C ALA A 2 1.36 -26.21 1.29
N ALA A 3 0.28 -26.07 2.05
CA ALA A 3 -0.40 -24.79 2.23
C ALA A 3 0.46 -23.74 2.94
N LEU A 4 1.27 -24.16 3.90
CA LEU A 4 2.18 -23.25 4.62
C LEU A 4 3.33 -22.78 3.72
N THR A 5 3.87 -23.67 2.90
CA THR A 5 4.92 -23.30 1.93
C THR A 5 4.39 -22.34 0.85
N ASN A 6 3.17 -22.55 0.36
CA ASN A 6 2.53 -21.66 -0.60
C ASN A 6 2.29 -20.27 0.00
N GLY A 7 1.81 -20.20 1.24
CA GLY A 7 1.59 -18.92 1.94
C GLY A 7 2.89 -18.14 2.16
N ILE A 8 3.98 -18.83 2.53
CA ILE A 8 5.30 -18.18 2.68
C ILE A 8 5.83 -17.71 1.33
N ALA A 9 5.73 -18.53 0.28
CA ALA A 9 6.17 -18.16 -1.07
C ALA A 9 5.39 -16.94 -1.58
N GLN A 10 4.06 -16.92 -1.41
CA GLN A 10 3.21 -15.78 -1.73
C GLN A 10 3.65 -14.51 -1.00
N ALA A 11 3.89 -14.61 0.31
CA ALA A 11 4.29 -13.47 1.11
C ALA A 11 5.66 -12.91 0.72
N VAL A 12 6.63 -13.76 0.39
CA VAL A 12 7.96 -13.33 -0.07
C VAL A 12 7.86 -12.60 -1.42
N LEU A 13 7.12 -13.18 -2.38
CA LEU A 13 6.90 -12.55 -3.68
C LEU A 13 6.12 -11.22 -3.54
N PHE A 14 5.06 -11.22 -2.76
CA PHE A 14 4.27 -10.03 -2.50
C PHE A 14 5.10 -8.91 -1.86
N SER A 15 5.91 -9.25 -0.84
CA SER A 15 6.79 -8.29 -0.16
C SER A 15 7.84 -7.70 -1.10
N SER A 16 8.46 -8.52 -1.95
CA SER A 16 9.46 -8.05 -2.91
C SER A 16 8.86 -7.11 -3.96
N LEU A 17 7.65 -7.39 -4.44
CA LEU A 17 6.95 -6.54 -5.39
C LEU A 17 6.48 -5.22 -4.75
N LEU A 18 6.04 -5.24 -3.49
CA LEU A 18 5.72 -4.01 -2.74
C LEU A 18 6.96 -3.11 -2.56
N MET A 19 8.11 -3.71 -2.26
CA MET A 19 9.37 -2.97 -2.18
C MET A 19 9.74 -2.36 -3.54
N ALA A 20 9.60 -3.12 -4.63
CA ALA A 20 9.83 -2.62 -5.97
C ALA A 20 8.88 -1.45 -6.32
N ALA A 21 7.58 -1.56 -5.99
CA ALA A 21 6.60 -0.49 -6.17
C ALA A 21 7.00 0.78 -5.40
N SER A 22 7.42 0.62 -4.13
CA SER A 22 7.87 1.74 -3.29
C SER A 22 9.08 2.45 -3.88
N VAL A 23 10.10 1.71 -4.32
CA VAL A 23 11.30 2.29 -4.93
C VAL A 23 10.96 3.01 -6.24
N TRP A 24 10.04 2.44 -7.01
CA TRP A 24 9.62 3.06 -8.27
C TRP A 24 8.84 4.36 -8.05
N ASP A 25 7.95 4.37 -7.06
CA ASP A 25 7.19 5.56 -6.67
C ASP A 25 8.11 6.68 -6.15
N LEU A 26 9.10 6.33 -5.33
CA LEU A 26 10.10 7.29 -4.86
C LEU A 26 10.92 7.93 -5.99
N ARG A 27 11.18 7.17 -7.08
CA ARG A 27 12.00 7.65 -8.20
C ARG A 27 11.18 8.40 -9.25
N LYS A 28 10.04 7.87 -9.62
CA LYS A 28 9.25 8.35 -10.77
C LYS A 28 7.89 8.93 -10.39
N ARG A 29 7.46 8.78 -9.11
CA ARG A 29 6.13 9.19 -8.61
C ARG A 29 4.96 8.62 -9.43
N THR A 30 5.20 7.48 -10.04
CA THR A 30 4.20 6.73 -10.81
C THR A 30 4.46 5.24 -10.59
N ILE A 31 3.42 4.48 -10.30
CA ILE A 31 3.51 3.03 -10.16
C ILE A 31 3.15 2.41 -11.51
N PRO A 32 4.04 1.63 -12.14
CA PRO A 32 3.73 0.99 -13.41
C PRO A 32 2.66 -0.10 -13.20
N ASP A 33 1.72 -0.16 -14.14
CA ASP A 33 0.61 -1.13 -14.11
C ASP A 33 1.11 -2.58 -14.08
N SER A 34 2.28 -2.84 -14.68
CA SER A 34 2.93 -4.16 -14.66
C SER A 34 3.22 -4.65 -13.25
N ILE A 35 3.65 -3.77 -12.33
CA ILE A 35 3.90 -4.15 -10.93
C ILE A 35 2.59 -4.47 -10.23
N CYS A 36 1.55 -3.66 -10.42
CA CYS A 36 0.22 -3.92 -9.86
C CYS A 36 -0.35 -5.26 -10.37
N LEU A 37 -0.18 -5.56 -11.66
CA LEU A 37 -0.60 -6.82 -12.25
C LEU A 37 0.16 -8.00 -11.64
N LEU A 38 1.48 -7.91 -11.50
CA LEU A 38 2.29 -8.95 -10.87
C LEU A 38 1.87 -9.20 -9.42
N ILE A 39 1.56 -8.14 -8.67
CA ILE A 39 1.04 -8.25 -7.30
C ILE A 39 -0.30 -9.00 -7.31
N ALA A 40 -1.22 -8.65 -8.19
CA ALA A 40 -2.51 -9.35 -8.31
C ALA A 40 -2.32 -10.83 -8.67
N LEU A 41 -1.35 -11.16 -9.54
CA LEU A 41 -1.03 -12.54 -9.91
C LEU A 41 -0.50 -13.37 -8.73
N THR A 42 0.21 -12.75 -7.77
CA THR A 42 0.62 -13.47 -6.55
C THR A 42 -0.58 -13.93 -5.73
N GLY A 43 -1.74 -13.27 -5.86
CA GLY A 43 -2.99 -13.71 -5.23
C GLY A 43 -3.52 -15.04 -5.75
N LEU A 44 -3.07 -15.50 -6.93
CA LEU A 44 -3.47 -16.80 -7.49
C LEU A 44 -2.75 -17.99 -6.83
N ILE A 45 -1.65 -17.75 -6.10
CA ILE A 45 -0.86 -18.82 -5.45
C ILE A 45 -1.68 -19.46 -4.32
N ASP A 46 -2.42 -18.65 -3.56
CA ASP A 46 -3.33 -19.09 -2.49
C ASP A 46 -4.71 -18.46 -2.74
N PHE A 47 -5.31 -18.86 -3.86
CA PHE A 47 -6.54 -18.25 -4.34
C PHE A 47 -7.74 -18.62 -3.46
N SER A 48 -8.39 -17.61 -2.91
CA SER A 48 -9.70 -17.73 -2.27
C SER A 48 -10.70 -16.76 -2.95
N PRO A 49 -11.85 -17.23 -3.40
CA PRO A 49 -12.86 -16.36 -4.01
C PRO A 49 -13.26 -15.17 -3.13
N VAL A 50 -13.24 -15.38 -1.81
CA VAL A 50 -13.53 -14.33 -0.81
C VAL A 50 -12.49 -13.20 -0.86
N ASN A 51 -11.25 -13.51 -1.22
CA ASN A 51 -10.19 -12.50 -1.34
C ASN A 51 -10.45 -11.51 -2.49
N CYS A 52 -11.23 -11.89 -3.50
CA CYS A 52 -11.63 -10.96 -4.57
C CYS A 52 -12.43 -9.76 -4.02
N LEU A 53 -13.16 -9.94 -2.91
CA LEU A 53 -13.82 -8.83 -2.22
C LEU A 53 -12.83 -7.80 -1.67
N GLY A 54 -11.55 -8.18 -1.54
CA GLY A 54 -10.49 -7.27 -1.12
C GLY A 54 -10.27 -6.09 -2.07
N ILE A 55 -10.67 -6.20 -3.35
CA ILE A 55 -10.65 -5.08 -4.30
C ILE A 55 -11.50 -3.91 -3.77
N LEU A 56 -12.60 -4.20 -3.05
CA LEU A 56 -13.45 -3.19 -2.44
C LEU A 56 -12.72 -2.33 -1.40
N ALA A 57 -11.61 -2.80 -0.84
CA ALA A 57 -10.78 -2.00 0.07
C ALA A 57 -10.14 -0.78 -0.63
N ALA A 58 -10.07 -0.75 -1.96
CA ALA A 58 -9.61 0.40 -2.72
C ALA A 58 -10.70 1.47 -2.94
N LEU A 59 -11.98 1.17 -2.66
CA LEU A 59 -13.09 2.11 -2.85
C LEU A 59 -12.91 3.45 -2.10
N PRO A 60 -12.48 3.50 -0.84
CA PRO A 60 -12.27 4.77 -0.15
C PRO A 60 -11.26 5.68 -0.87
N LEU A 61 -10.18 5.09 -1.40
CA LEU A 61 -9.19 5.86 -2.19
C LEU A 61 -9.76 6.31 -3.52
N LEU A 62 -10.55 5.47 -4.19
CA LEU A 62 -11.23 5.82 -5.43
C LEU A 62 -12.22 6.97 -5.23
N ILE A 63 -13.03 6.90 -4.16
CA ILE A 63 -13.98 7.99 -3.82
C ILE A 63 -13.21 9.27 -3.50
N ALA A 64 -12.12 9.19 -2.74
CA ALA A 64 -11.27 10.35 -2.43
C ALA A 64 -10.67 10.97 -3.71
N ALA A 65 -10.23 10.14 -4.68
CA ALA A 65 -9.73 10.61 -5.96
C ALA A 65 -10.81 11.27 -6.82
N LEU A 66 -12.04 10.77 -6.80
CA LEU A 66 -13.19 11.38 -7.50
C LEU A 66 -13.58 12.73 -6.89
N CYS A 67 -13.52 12.84 -5.55
CA CYS A 67 -13.79 14.11 -4.86
C CYS A 67 -12.69 15.14 -5.06
N LYS A 68 -11.43 14.71 -5.18
CA LYS A 68 -10.27 15.58 -5.35
C LYS A 68 -9.25 14.91 -6.28
N PRO A 69 -9.32 15.16 -7.59
CA PRO A 69 -8.49 14.48 -8.60
C PRO A 69 -6.98 14.58 -8.36
N ASP A 70 -6.51 15.68 -7.74
CA ASP A 70 -5.07 15.88 -7.43
C ASP A 70 -4.66 15.36 -6.05
N GLY A 71 -5.56 14.72 -5.32
CA GLY A 71 -5.33 14.32 -3.92
C GLY A 71 -4.75 12.91 -3.76
N VAL A 72 -5.12 11.97 -4.63
CA VAL A 72 -4.72 10.56 -4.55
C VAL A 72 -4.24 10.08 -5.91
N GLY A 73 -3.06 9.48 -5.95
CA GLY A 73 -2.50 8.91 -7.17
C GLY A 73 -3.29 7.69 -7.66
N GLY A 74 -3.58 7.63 -8.97
CA GLY A 74 -4.21 6.46 -9.57
C GLY A 74 -3.43 5.15 -9.36
N GLY A 75 -2.10 5.25 -9.22
CA GLY A 75 -1.22 4.13 -8.90
C GLY A 75 -1.51 3.52 -7.53
N ASP A 76 -1.79 4.36 -6.52
CA ASP A 76 -2.09 3.90 -5.15
C ASP A 76 -3.41 3.14 -5.08
N ILE A 77 -4.40 3.55 -5.89
CA ILE A 77 -5.69 2.86 -6.00
C ILE A 77 -5.47 1.47 -6.61
N LYS A 78 -4.72 1.38 -7.71
CA LYS A 78 -4.40 0.11 -8.37
C LYS A 78 -3.57 -0.80 -7.47
N LEU A 79 -2.58 -0.24 -6.76
CA LEU A 79 -1.76 -0.98 -5.80
C LEU A 79 -2.60 -1.56 -4.68
N THR A 80 -3.51 -0.76 -4.10
CA THR A 80 -4.41 -1.20 -3.03
C THR A 80 -5.38 -2.28 -3.51
N ALA A 81 -5.95 -2.13 -4.72
CA ALA A 81 -6.82 -3.14 -5.31
C ALA A 81 -6.09 -4.47 -5.53
N ALA A 82 -4.85 -4.42 -6.04
CA ALA A 82 -4.01 -5.60 -6.23
C ALA A 82 -3.63 -6.27 -4.90
N ALA A 83 -3.25 -5.48 -3.89
CA ALA A 83 -2.98 -5.97 -2.54
C ALA A 83 -4.23 -6.58 -1.89
N GLY A 84 -5.41 -6.08 -2.21
CA GLY A 84 -6.69 -6.61 -1.75
C GLY A 84 -6.93 -8.06 -2.17
N ILE A 85 -6.54 -8.43 -3.40
CA ILE A 85 -6.66 -9.81 -3.90
C ILE A 85 -5.76 -10.77 -3.08
N VAL A 86 -4.61 -10.29 -2.62
CA VAL A 86 -3.64 -11.10 -1.86
C VAL A 86 -4.02 -11.21 -0.39
N LEU A 87 -4.36 -10.09 0.25
CA LEU A 87 -4.60 -10.00 1.69
C LEU A 87 -6.06 -10.26 2.10
N GLY A 88 -6.98 -10.17 1.12
CA GLY A 88 -8.41 -10.16 1.36
C GLY A 88 -8.88 -8.79 1.90
N PHE A 89 -10.21 -8.65 2.06
CA PHE A 89 -10.84 -7.38 2.44
C PHE A 89 -10.33 -6.84 3.79
N TRP A 90 -10.36 -7.63 4.83
CA TRP A 90 -9.96 -7.22 6.17
C TRP A 90 -8.47 -6.90 6.29
N GLY A 91 -7.62 -7.76 5.72
CA GLY A 91 -6.17 -7.54 5.71
C GLY A 91 -5.78 -6.30 4.93
N CYS A 92 -6.35 -6.11 3.74
CA CYS A 92 -6.09 -4.93 2.93
C CYS A 92 -6.58 -3.64 3.62
N THR A 93 -7.79 -3.65 4.21
CA THR A 93 -8.34 -2.49 4.92
C THR A 93 -7.47 -2.12 6.13
N ALA A 94 -7.03 -3.11 6.92
CA ALA A 94 -6.13 -2.87 8.03
C ALA A 94 -4.79 -2.27 7.55
N GLY A 95 -4.17 -2.86 6.52
CA GLY A 95 -2.93 -2.35 5.93
C GLY A 95 -3.07 -0.94 5.37
N LEU A 96 -4.20 -0.63 4.75
CA LEU A 96 -4.53 0.71 4.26
C LEU A 96 -4.60 1.71 5.41
N ILE A 97 -5.30 1.38 6.51
CA ILE A 97 -5.41 2.26 7.69
C ILE A 97 -4.01 2.50 8.28
N PHE A 98 -3.20 1.45 8.48
CA PHE A 98 -1.84 1.60 8.98
C PHE A 98 -0.97 2.44 8.05
N GLY A 99 -1.03 2.22 6.75
CA GLY A 99 -0.27 2.98 5.76
C GLY A 99 -0.66 4.46 5.73
N LEU A 100 -1.96 4.76 5.74
CA LEU A 100 -2.46 6.14 5.74
C LEU A 100 -2.15 6.86 7.06
N THR A 101 -2.29 6.21 8.20
CA THR A 101 -1.93 6.81 9.50
C THR A 101 -0.44 7.09 9.59
N ALA A 102 0.41 6.19 9.12
CA ALA A 102 1.86 6.41 9.05
C ALA A 102 2.22 7.59 8.13
N SER A 103 1.59 7.68 6.97
CA SER A 103 1.74 8.80 6.03
C SER A 103 1.32 10.14 6.65
N LEU A 104 0.17 10.17 7.34
CA LEU A 104 -0.32 11.36 8.02
C LEU A 104 0.63 11.79 9.15
N PHE A 105 1.08 10.85 9.96
CA PHE A 105 2.01 11.13 11.06
C PHE A 105 3.34 11.69 10.55
N PHE A 106 3.86 11.12 9.47
CA PHE A 106 5.07 11.62 8.83
C PHE A 106 4.88 13.05 8.29
N TYR A 107 3.73 13.30 7.64
CA TYR A 107 3.42 14.65 7.14
C TYR A 107 3.33 15.68 8.26
N LEU A 108 2.61 15.38 9.33
CA LEU A 108 2.45 16.28 10.47
C LEU A 108 3.79 16.54 11.18
N SER A 109 4.60 15.51 11.38
CA SER A 109 5.93 15.67 12.00
C SER A 109 6.86 16.53 11.14
N ALA A 110 6.89 16.29 9.83
CA ALA A 110 7.66 17.09 8.90
C ALA A 110 7.21 18.55 8.87
N GLN A 111 5.90 18.79 8.92
CA GLN A 111 5.33 20.16 8.96
C GLN A 111 5.70 20.88 10.27
N THR A 112 5.63 20.19 11.40
CA THR A 112 5.99 20.75 12.72
C THR A 112 7.47 21.13 12.77
N ILE A 113 8.37 20.25 12.29
CA ILE A 113 9.81 20.54 12.23
C ILE A 113 10.10 21.75 11.33
N ARG A 114 9.42 21.84 10.17
CA ARG A 114 9.57 23.00 9.26
C ARG A 114 9.12 24.30 9.91
N ARG A 115 8.00 24.29 10.67
CA ARG A 115 7.50 25.45 11.42
C ARG A 115 8.49 25.89 12.50
N LEU A 116 9.03 24.95 13.27
CA LEU A 116 10.01 25.22 14.34
C LEU A 116 11.32 25.81 13.79
N ARG A 117 11.77 25.37 12.62
CA ARG A 117 13.00 25.85 11.97
C ARG A 117 12.84 27.19 11.25
N LYS A 118 11.67 27.86 11.31
CA LYS A 118 11.39 29.14 10.62
C LYS A 118 11.83 29.14 9.14
N LEU A 119 11.91 27.98 8.52
CA LEU A 119 12.22 27.88 7.10
C LEU A 119 11.05 28.47 6.33
N LYS A 120 11.30 29.57 5.59
CA LYS A 120 10.32 30.23 4.75
C LYS A 120 9.54 29.18 3.96
N LEU A 121 8.24 29.26 4.05
CA LEU A 121 7.27 28.44 3.31
C LEU A 121 7.36 28.76 1.81
N GLN A 122 8.50 28.44 1.19
CA GLN A 122 8.63 28.54 -0.25
C GLN A 122 8.02 27.27 -0.85
N LYS A 123 6.81 27.43 -1.43
CA LYS A 123 6.16 26.60 -2.47
C LYS A 123 6.36 25.05 -2.43
N ALA A 124 6.85 24.48 -1.35
CA ALA A 124 6.98 23.04 -1.19
C ALA A 124 5.66 22.35 -0.76
N ALA A 125 4.57 23.13 -0.65
CA ALA A 125 3.24 22.61 -0.31
C ALA A 125 2.61 21.77 -1.44
N GLN A 126 3.20 21.77 -2.64
CA GLN A 126 2.73 20.96 -3.79
C GLN A 126 3.65 19.76 -4.11
N ALA A 127 4.64 19.48 -3.30
CA ALA A 127 5.35 18.19 -3.46
C ALA A 127 4.41 17.10 -2.98
N SER A 128 3.70 16.44 -3.91
CA SER A 128 2.92 15.25 -3.61
C SER A 128 3.82 14.27 -2.86
N LEU A 129 3.42 13.91 -1.63
CA LEU A 129 4.14 12.89 -0.87
C LEU A 129 4.03 11.56 -1.61
N PRO A 130 5.13 10.82 -1.78
CA PRO A 130 5.04 9.45 -2.28
C PRO A 130 4.26 8.61 -1.26
N MET A 131 3.06 8.17 -1.61
CA MET A 131 2.19 7.42 -0.70
C MET A 131 2.50 5.91 -0.72
N ALA A 132 3.00 5.38 -1.83
CA ALA A 132 3.28 3.96 -1.98
C ALA A 132 4.22 3.37 -0.92
N PRO A 133 5.32 4.02 -0.46
CA PRO A 133 6.16 3.44 0.58
C PRO A 133 5.42 3.28 1.92
N PHE A 134 4.52 4.19 2.26
CA PHE A 134 3.72 4.08 3.49
C PHE A 134 2.65 2.99 3.37
N LEU A 135 1.98 2.90 2.22
CA LEU A 135 1.02 1.84 1.94
C LEU A 135 1.70 0.47 1.94
N SER A 136 2.88 0.35 1.31
CA SER A 136 3.61 -0.91 1.30
C SER A 136 4.06 -1.34 2.70
N LEU A 137 4.48 -0.42 3.56
CA LEU A 137 4.78 -0.72 4.97
C LEU A 137 3.54 -1.21 5.71
N GLY A 138 2.38 -0.60 5.49
CA GLY A 138 1.11 -1.05 6.07
C GLY A 138 0.74 -2.48 5.62
N PHE A 139 0.84 -2.76 4.33
CA PHE A 139 0.56 -4.10 3.79
C PHE A 139 1.58 -5.14 4.24
N LEU A 140 2.87 -4.78 4.34
CA LEU A 140 3.91 -5.66 4.87
C LEU A 140 3.65 -6.03 6.33
N ALA A 141 3.28 -5.06 7.17
CA ALA A 141 2.96 -5.32 8.58
C ALA A 141 1.82 -6.34 8.71
N VAL A 142 0.75 -6.19 7.93
CA VAL A 142 -0.37 -7.13 7.93
C VAL A 142 0.03 -8.50 7.39
N THR A 143 0.89 -8.55 6.36
CA THR A 143 1.40 -9.82 5.82
C THR A 143 2.18 -10.60 6.87
N ILE A 144 3.05 -9.92 7.61
CA ILE A 144 3.84 -10.52 8.70
C ILE A 144 2.91 -11.05 9.81
N LEU A 145 1.90 -10.27 10.20
CA LEU A 145 0.93 -10.68 11.20
C LEU A 145 0.11 -11.90 10.74
N LYS A 146 -0.28 -11.95 9.47
CA LYS A 146 -1.01 -13.07 8.88
C LYS A 146 -0.18 -14.35 8.92
N ILE A 147 1.11 -14.28 8.58
CA ILE A 147 2.02 -15.44 8.65
C ILE A 147 2.25 -15.85 10.11
N GLY A 148 2.53 -14.90 11.00
CA GLY A 148 2.73 -15.17 12.42
C GLY A 148 1.51 -15.83 13.07
N GLY A 149 0.30 -15.40 12.74
CA GLY A 149 -0.95 -16.00 13.21
C GLY A 149 -1.25 -17.38 12.61
N SER A 150 -0.61 -17.76 11.49
CA SER A 150 -0.75 -19.09 10.89
C SER A 150 0.28 -20.10 11.44
N ILE A 151 1.28 -19.63 12.19
CA ILE A 151 2.34 -20.44 12.81
C ILE A 151 2.00 -20.74 14.29
N LEU A 152 1.19 -19.90 14.93
CA LEU A 152 0.68 -20.09 16.30
C LEU A 152 -0.64 -20.87 16.28
#